data_27840f0da80161ab9ac13c3ebe313369
#
_entry.id   27840f0da80161ab9ac13c3ebe313369
#
_cell.length_a   1.000
_cell.length_b   1.000
_cell.length_c   1.000
_cell.angle_alpha   90.00
_cell.angle_beta   90.00
_cell.angle_gamma   90.00
#
_symmetry.space_group_name_H-M   'P 1'
#
loop_
_entity.id
_entity.type
_entity.pdbx_description
1 polymer ?
#
loop_
_entity_poly.entity_id
_entity_poly.type
_entity_poly.pdbx_seq_one_letter_code
_entity_poly.pdbx_strand_id
1 'polypeptide(L)'
;HAWSCSYTAKTAGGKEERITIRFKTEDGLLVKNEAYGAAFNVDRLMLADLIQLKSKMNGVGEGQVLQTREAEVKLPTSWAPGQTLSAHLKMANVPVKPTDKPLETTLTCKVGERFPARQVFASLTGDAIRLACEQDGYASSRAFIEDLGVALTLESTSSQTHYVNEIQTLDVVR
;
A
#
# COMPACT_ATOMS: atom_id res chain seq x y z
N HIS A 1 -2.33 10.53 14.15
CA HIS A 1 -1.05 9.88 14.41
C HIS A 1 -0.16 9.97 13.18
N ALA A 2 1.12 10.22 13.39
CA ALA A 2 2.12 10.16 12.33
C ALA A 2 3.09 9.03 12.64
N TRP A 3 3.55 8.30 11.62
CA TRP A 3 4.56 7.28 11.77
C TRP A 3 5.37 7.14 10.48
N SER A 4 6.55 6.61 10.59
CA SER A 4 7.43 6.35 9.45
C SER A 4 7.97 4.93 9.50
N CYS A 5 8.14 4.35 8.34
CA CYS A 5 8.72 3.04 8.16
C CYS A 5 9.73 3.12 7.02
N SER A 6 10.90 2.53 7.16
CA SER A 6 11.78 2.27 6.03
C SER A 6 12.06 0.79 5.90
N TYR A 7 12.10 0.32 4.67
CA TYR A 7 12.44 -1.05 4.36
C TYR A 7 13.31 -1.14 3.12
N THR A 8 14.03 -2.24 3.00
CA THR A 8 14.74 -2.61 1.78
C THR A 8 13.93 -3.65 1.03
N ALA A 9 13.57 -3.35 -0.21
CA ALA A 9 12.99 -4.32 -1.13
C ALA A 9 14.11 -5.11 -1.78
N LYS A 10 14.09 -6.44 -1.65
CA LYS A 10 15.03 -7.36 -2.27
C LYS A 10 14.35 -8.13 -3.39
N THR A 11 14.93 -8.09 -4.59
CA THR A 11 14.49 -8.94 -5.71
C THR A 11 15.13 -10.32 -5.64
N ALA A 12 14.50 -11.31 -6.24
CA ALA A 12 15.05 -12.67 -6.38
C ALA A 12 16.42 -12.69 -7.08
N GLY A 13 16.77 -11.66 -7.89
CA GLY A 13 18.08 -11.48 -8.52
C GLY A 13 19.14 -10.79 -7.64
N GLY A 14 18.86 -10.56 -6.35
CA GLY A 14 19.79 -9.93 -5.42
C GLY A 14 19.90 -8.41 -5.52
N LYS A 15 19.12 -7.76 -6.39
CA LYS A 15 19.03 -6.30 -6.45
C LYS A 15 18.29 -5.78 -5.23
N GLU A 16 18.88 -4.80 -4.57
CA GLU A 16 18.27 -4.13 -3.41
C GLU A 16 17.84 -2.71 -3.77
N GLU A 17 16.65 -2.33 -3.30
CA GLU A 17 16.12 -0.99 -3.41
C GLU A 17 15.64 -0.54 -2.03
N ARG A 18 16.17 0.58 -1.56
CA ARG A 18 15.74 1.17 -0.28
C ARG A 18 14.53 2.06 -0.51
N ILE A 19 13.46 1.77 0.19
CA ILE A 19 12.22 2.54 0.14
C ILE A 19 11.96 3.09 1.55
N THR A 20 11.68 4.38 1.62
CA THR A 20 11.23 5.02 2.85
C THR A 20 9.78 5.43 2.70
N ILE A 21 8.93 4.95 3.61
CA ILE A 21 7.51 5.28 3.63
C ILE A 21 7.22 6.10 4.87
N ARG A 22 6.51 7.21 4.67
CA ARG A 22 5.97 8.03 5.76
C ARG A 22 4.46 8.05 5.66
N PHE A 23 3.83 7.95 6.81
CA PHE A 23 2.37 8.00 6.90
C PHE A 23 1.92 9.09 7.87
N LYS A 24 0.76 9.64 7.58
CA LYS A 24 0.07 10.61 8.40
C LYS A 24 -1.43 10.37 8.26
N THR A 25 -2.15 10.38 9.36
CA THR A 25 -3.62 10.30 9.32
C THR A 25 -4.20 11.70 9.29
N GLU A 26 -5.04 11.99 8.32
CA GLU A 26 -5.81 13.23 8.17
C GLU A 26 -7.26 12.89 7.87
N ASP A 27 -8.20 13.35 8.69
CA ASP A 27 -9.65 13.17 8.53
C ASP A 27 -10.08 11.70 8.28
N GLY A 28 -9.42 10.77 8.98
CA GLY A 28 -9.70 9.33 8.84
C GLY A 28 -9.10 8.67 7.60
N LEU A 29 -8.41 9.42 6.76
CA LEU A 29 -7.67 8.94 5.61
C LEU A 29 -6.18 8.88 5.92
N LEU A 30 -5.46 8.07 5.16
CA LEU A 30 -4.03 7.91 5.27
C LEU A 30 -3.33 8.69 4.16
N VAL A 31 -2.53 9.68 4.54
CA VAL A 31 -1.59 10.34 3.63
C VAL A 31 -0.28 9.58 3.72
N LYS A 32 0.16 9.04 2.58
CA LYS A 32 1.34 8.19 2.45
C LYS A 32 2.33 8.83 1.48
N ASN A 33 3.59 8.96 1.89
CA ASN A 33 4.70 9.34 1.01
C ASN A 33 5.66 8.16 0.87
N GLU A 34 5.90 7.71 -0.34
CA GLU A 34 6.83 6.64 -0.69
C GLU A 34 8.02 7.24 -1.42
N ALA A 35 9.21 7.21 -0.81
CA ALA A 35 10.46 7.70 -1.40
C ALA A 35 11.31 6.52 -1.89
N TYR A 36 11.58 6.50 -3.18
CA TYR A 36 12.37 5.50 -3.89
C TYR A 36 13.78 6.05 -4.12
N GLY A 37 14.65 5.88 -3.14
CA GLY A 37 15.97 6.51 -3.14
C GLY A 37 15.88 8.04 -3.17
N ALA A 38 16.80 8.68 -3.92
CA ALA A 38 16.80 10.13 -4.13
C ALA A 38 16.12 10.59 -5.43
N ALA A 39 15.66 9.64 -6.26
CA ALA A 39 15.23 9.94 -7.62
C ALA A 39 13.81 10.51 -7.68
N PHE A 40 12.88 9.89 -6.98
CA PHE A 40 11.48 10.33 -6.98
C PHE A 40 10.75 9.86 -5.74
N ASN A 41 9.60 10.46 -5.49
CA ASN A 41 8.68 10.01 -4.46
C ASN A 41 7.23 10.06 -4.98
N VAL A 42 6.37 9.31 -4.32
CA VAL A 42 4.95 9.25 -4.62
C VAL A 42 4.16 9.63 -3.38
N ASP A 43 3.34 10.65 -3.49
CA ASP A 43 2.34 10.99 -2.47
C ASP A 43 1.03 10.28 -2.81
N ARG A 44 0.44 9.63 -1.82
CA ARG A 44 -0.85 8.94 -1.97
C ARG A 44 -1.81 9.35 -0.87
N LEU A 45 -3.08 9.47 -1.25
CA LEU A 45 -4.20 9.49 -0.32
C LEU A 45 -4.87 8.12 -0.38
N MET A 46 -4.95 7.43 0.76
CA MET A 46 -5.36 6.04 0.86
C MET A 46 -6.48 5.86 1.89
N LEU A 47 -7.35 4.90 1.65
CA LEU A 47 -8.23 4.36 2.66
C LEU A 47 -7.61 3.05 3.18
N ALA A 48 -7.28 3.01 4.48
CA ALA A 48 -6.69 1.86 5.19
C ALA A 48 -5.42 1.28 4.52
N ASP A 49 -4.65 2.09 3.78
CA ASP A 49 -3.48 1.68 2.98
C ASP A 49 -3.77 0.58 1.94
N LEU A 50 -5.02 0.36 1.63
CA LEU A 50 -5.48 -0.65 0.67
C LEU A 50 -6.09 -0.03 -0.59
N ILE A 51 -6.86 1.03 -0.44
CA ILE A 51 -7.60 1.65 -1.54
C ILE A 51 -7.04 3.03 -1.82
N GLN A 52 -6.48 3.22 -3.02
CA GLN A 52 -5.94 4.49 -3.46
C GLN A 52 -7.05 5.44 -3.90
N LEU A 53 -7.12 6.60 -3.28
CA LEU A 53 -8.04 7.68 -3.68
C LEU A 53 -7.38 8.70 -4.60
N LYS A 54 -6.09 8.95 -4.37
CA LYS A 54 -5.30 9.90 -5.16
C LYS A 54 -3.82 9.54 -5.09
N SER A 55 -3.08 9.80 -6.16
CA SER A 55 -1.61 9.76 -6.12
C SER A 55 -1.00 10.87 -6.94
N LYS A 56 0.20 11.31 -6.55
CA LYS A 56 1.02 12.27 -7.26
C LYS A 56 2.46 11.80 -7.24
N MET A 57 3.05 11.66 -8.42
CA MET A 57 4.48 11.38 -8.56
C MET A 57 5.25 12.68 -8.62
N ASN A 58 6.29 12.80 -7.78
CA ASN A 58 7.17 13.98 -7.71
C ASN A 58 8.58 13.58 -8.13
N GLY A 59 9.27 14.49 -8.83
CA GLY A 59 10.65 14.26 -9.29
C GLY A 59 10.78 13.67 -10.70
N VAL A 60 9.69 13.25 -11.33
CA VAL A 60 9.65 12.76 -12.71
C VAL A 60 8.49 13.41 -13.42
N GLY A 61 8.78 14.13 -14.53
CA GLY A 61 7.76 14.81 -15.32
C GLY A 61 7.08 15.98 -14.59
N GLU A 62 5.89 16.39 -15.08
CA GLU A 62 5.13 17.55 -14.56
C GLU A 62 4.25 17.24 -13.33
N GLY A 63 4.59 16.27 -12.49
CA GLY A 63 3.85 15.98 -11.27
C GLY A 63 2.39 15.61 -11.52
N GLN A 64 2.17 14.68 -12.43
CA GLN A 64 0.83 14.21 -12.79
C GLN A 64 0.09 13.63 -11.59
N VAL A 65 -1.16 14.05 -11.43
CA VAL A 65 -2.05 13.56 -10.37
C VAL A 65 -3.00 12.53 -10.97
N LEU A 66 -3.05 11.35 -10.36
CA LEU A 66 -4.03 10.32 -10.65
C LEU A 66 -5.07 10.30 -9.53
N GLN A 67 -6.35 10.41 -9.87
CA GLN A 67 -7.45 10.49 -8.90
C GLN A 67 -8.52 9.44 -9.20
N THR A 68 -8.97 8.73 -8.16
CA THR A 68 -10.12 7.84 -8.23
C THR A 68 -11.39 8.66 -8.42
N ARG A 69 -12.16 8.31 -9.45
CA ARG A 69 -13.43 8.93 -9.82
C ARG A 69 -14.62 8.11 -9.40
N GLU A 70 -14.49 6.81 -9.51
CA GLU A 70 -15.51 5.84 -9.10
C GLU A 70 -14.82 4.72 -8.32
N ALA A 71 -15.47 4.25 -7.27
CA ALA A 71 -15.00 3.14 -6.46
C ALA A 71 -16.18 2.23 -6.09
N GLU A 72 -16.09 0.97 -6.42
CA GLU A 72 -16.96 -0.08 -5.88
C GLU A 72 -16.15 -0.89 -4.88
N VAL A 73 -16.50 -0.79 -3.60
CA VAL A 73 -15.78 -1.44 -2.51
C VAL A 73 -16.71 -2.41 -1.79
N LYS A 74 -16.27 -3.67 -1.66
CA LYS A 74 -16.93 -4.70 -0.88
C LYS A 74 -16.05 -5.08 0.30
N LEU A 75 -16.47 -4.67 1.48
CA LEU A 75 -15.78 -5.01 2.72
C LEU A 75 -16.24 -6.38 3.24
N PRO A 76 -15.37 -7.11 3.93
CA PRO A 76 -15.78 -8.33 4.60
C PRO A 76 -16.75 -8.01 5.76
N THR A 77 -17.67 -8.92 6.03
CA THR A 77 -18.59 -8.80 7.18
C THR A 77 -17.88 -8.93 8.52
N SER A 78 -16.75 -9.59 8.51
CA SER A 78 -15.81 -9.68 9.64
C SER A 78 -14.38 -9.85 9.11
N TRP A 79 -13.39 -9.53 9.92
CA TRP A 79 -11.97 -9.76 9.59
C TRP A 79 -11.53 -11.16 10.02
N ALA A 80 -12.41 -12.15 9.84
CA ALA A 80 -12.10 -13.56 10.11
C ALA A 80 -11.40 -14.21 8.90
N PRO A 81 -10.56 -15.24 9.12
CA PRO A 81 -9.90 -15.95 8.06
C PRO A 81 -10.88 -16.49 6.99
N GLY A 82 -10.51 -16.35 5.74
CA GLY A 82 -11.32 -16.76 4.59
C GLY A 82 -12.27 -15.71 4.04
N GLN A 83 -12.54 -14.63 4.76
CA GLN A 83 -13.30 -13.49 4.26
C GLN A 83 -12.53 -12.75 3.17
N THR A 84 -13.26 -12.01 2.33
CA THR A 84 -12.67 -11.30 1.19
C THR A 84 -13.05 -9.83 1.20
N LEU A 85 -12.06 -8.98 0.92
CA LEU A 85 -12.22 -7.59 0.57
C LEU A 85 -11.98 -7.45 -0.93
N SER A 86 -12.79 -6.66 -1.63
CA SER A 86 -12.52 -6.28 -3.01
C SER A 86 -12.80 -4.81 -3.27
N ALA A 87 -12.05 -4.22 -4.19
CA ALA A 87 -12.26 -2.88 -4.67
C ALA A 87 -12.03 -2.82 -6.19
N HIS A 88 -12.98 -2.25 -6.90
CA HIS A 88 -12.83 -1.89 -8.31
C HIS A 88 -12.83 -0.36 -8.41
N LEU A 89 -11.76 0.19 -8.96
CA LEU A 89 -11.53 1.63 -9.02
C LEU A 89 -11.40 2.07 -10.47
N LYS A 90 -12.06 3.19 -10.81
CA LYS A 90 -11.79 3.91 -12.05
C LYS A 90 -11.09 5.22 -11.70
N MET A 91 -9.93 5.42 -12.29
CA MET A 91 -9.06 6.55 -12.03
C MET A 91 -8.81 7.36 -13.30
N ALA A 92 -8.58 8.63 -13.14
CA ALA A 92 -8.24 9.53 -14.24
C ALA A 92 -7.14 10.51 -13.81
N ASN A 93 -6.36 10.96 -14.78
CA ASN A 93 -5.41 12.05 -14.59
C ASN A 93 -6.12 13.38 -14.31
N VAL A 94 -5.47 14.23 -13.54
CA VAL A 94 -5.95 15.59 -13.26
C VAL A 94 -4.81 16.57 -13.54
N PRO A 95 -4.99 17.52 -14.47
CA PRO A 95 -6.13 17.68 -15.38
C PRO A 95 -6.23 16.53 -16.42
N VAL A 96 -7.44 16.25 -16.86
CA VAL A 96 -7.69 15.28 -17.94
C VAL A 96 -7.22 15.86 -19.26
N LYS A 97 -6.40 15.13 -20.00
CA LYS A 97 -5.99 15.48 -21.37
C LYS A 97 -6.87 14.71 -22.38
N PRO A 98 -7.09 15.24 -23.60
CA PRO A 98 -7.93 14.58 -24.61
C PRO A 98 -7.48 13.16 -25.00
N THR A 99 -6.19 12.85 -24.83
CA THR A 99 -5.59 11.55 -25.12
C THR A 99 -5.62 10.58 -23.93
N ASP A 100 -6.01 11.05 -22.74
CA ASP A 100 -6.00 10.23 -21.54
C ASP A 100 -7.13 9.20 -21.61
N LYS A 101 -6.76 7.95 -21.28
CA LYS A 101 -7.71 6.88 -21.07
C LYS A 101 -7.91 6.69 -19.58
N PRO A 102 -9.13 6.43 -19.11
CA PRO A 102 -9.36 6.02 -17.73
C PRO A 102 -8.53 4.78 -17.40
N LEU A 103 -7.95 4.76 -16.22
CA LEU A 103 -7.27 3.60 -15.70
C LEU A 103 -8.24 2.87 -14.77
N GLU A 104 -8.43 1.58 -15.02
CA GLU A 104 -9.21 0.70 -14.13
C GLU A 104 -8.26 -0.23 -13.39
N THR A 105 -8.49 -0.42 -12.11
CA THR A 105 -7.74 -1.35 -11.27
C THR A 105 -8.68 -2.13 -10.37
N THR A 106 -8.36 -3.39 -10.14
CA THR A 106 -9.10 -4.26 -9.23
C THR A 106 -8.16 -4.81 -8.18
N LEU A 107 -8.51 -4.59 -6.92
CA LEU A 107 -7.87 -5.19 -5.76
C LEU A 107 -8.78 -6.25 -5.18
N THR A 108 -8.25 -7.43 -4.91
CA THR A 108 -8.91 -8.47 -4.12
C THR A 108 -7.97 -8.94 -3.04
N CYS A 109 -8.41 -8.95 -1.78
CA CYS A 109 -7.61 -9.45 -0.67
C CYS A 109 -8.41 -10.51 0.09
N LYS A 110 -7.79 -11.65 0.33
CA LYS A 110 -8.31 -12.69 1.24
C LYS A 110 -7.73 -12.47 2.63
N VAL A 111 -8.61 -12.43 3.61
CA VAL A 111 -8.25 -12.32 5.03
C VAL A 111 -7.67 -13.65 5.50
N GLY A 112 -6.50 -13.61 6.11
CA GLY A 112 -5.83 -14.74 6.70
C GLY A 112 -5.90 -14.70 8.23
N GLU A 113 -4.90 -15.26 8.86
CA GLU A 113 -4.78 -15.34 10.32
C GLU A 113 -4.50 -13.97 10.96
N ARG A 114 -4.95 -13.81 12.20
CA ARG A 114 -4.52 -12.73 13.11
C ARG A 114 -3.33 -13.22 13.91
N PHE A 115 -2.34 -12.36 14.07
CA PHE A 115 -1.10 -12.67 14.78
C PHE A 115 -0.52 -11.42 15.43
N PRO A 116 0.35 -11.57 16.46
CA PRO A 116 0.97 -10.41 17.12
C PRO A 116 1.77 -9.54 16.14
N ALA A 117 1.49 -8.23 16.09
CA ALA A 117 2.15 -7.29 15.17
C ALA A 117 3.68 -7.24 15.35
N ARG A 118 4.19 -7.53 16.56
CA ARG A 118 5.63 -7.65 16.84
C ARG A 118 6.37 -8.72 16.01
N GLN A 119 5.65 -9.65 15.38
CA GLN A 119 6.24 -10.61 14.45
C GLN A 119 6.58 -9.97 13.11
N VAL A 120 5.96 -8.84 12.76
CA VAL A 120 6.31 -8.04 11.59
C VAL A 120 7.52 -7.15 11.90
N PHE A 121 7.47 -6.46 13.04
CA PHE A 121 8.58 -5.64 13.52
C PHE A 121 8.49 -5.48 15.05
N ALA A 122 9.62 -5.63 15.73
CA ALA A 122 9.70 -5.79 17.19
C ALA A 122 9.05 -4.65 18.01
N SER A 123 9.04 -3.42 17.49
CA SER A 123 8.45 -2.26 18.16
C SER A 123 6.94 -2.12 17.99
N LEU A 124 6.31 -2.92 17.13
CA LEU A 124 4.87 -2.89 16.91
C LEU A 124 4.13 -3.54 18.09
N THR A 125 3.01 -2.93 18.45
CA THR A 125 2.09 -3.41 19.50
C THR A 125 0.77 -3.86 18.88
N GLY A 126 -0.03 -4.58 19.65
CA GLY A 126 -1.33 -5.08 19.19
C GLY A 126 -1.23 -6.25 18.21
N ASP A 127 -2.25 -6.36 17.37
CA ASP A 127 -2.40 -7.45 16.44
C ASP A 127 -2.24 -6.97 14.97
N ALA A 128 -1.86 -7.89 14.14
CA ALA A 128 -1.84 -7.77 12.68
C ALA A 128 -2.69 -8.88 12.05
N ILE A 129 -3.27 -8.58 10.90
CA ILE A 129 -4.02 -9.53 10.09
C ILE A 129 -3.25 -9.77 8.79
N ARG A 130 -3.02 -11.03 8.46
CA ARG A 130 -2.43 -11.40 7.17
C ARG A 130 -3.44 -11.19 6.06
N LEU A 131 -3.02 -10.53 5.00
CA LEU A 131 -3.81 -10.35 3.78
C LEU A 131 -3.05 -10.94 2.60
N ALA A 132 -3.70 -11.83 1.85
CA ALA A 132 -3.23 -12.28 0.55
C ALA A 132 -3.99 -11.48 -0.51
N CYS A 133 -3.30 -10.57 -1.18
CA CYS A 133 -3.90 -9.63 -2.12
C CYS A 133 -3.45 -9.90 -3.54
N GLU A 134 -4.35 -9.64 -4.48
CA GLU A 134 -4.08 -9.61 -5.92
C GLU A 134 -4.56 -8.28 -6.49
N GLN A 135 -3.72 -7.64 -7.29
CA GLN A 135 -4.03 -6.38 -7.96
C GLN A 135 -3.32 -6.33 -9.31
N ASP A 136 -4.10 -6.29 -10.39
CA ASP A 136 -3.59 -6.08 -11.75
C ASP A 136 -2.43 -7.03 -12.16
N GLY A 137 -2.54 -8.32 -11.78
CA GLY A 137 -1.53 -9.33 -12.05
C GLY A 137 -0.36 -9.40 -11.05
N TYR A 138 -0.41 -8.58 -9.99
CA TYR A 138 0.52 -8.63 -8.86
C TYR A 138 -0.14 -9.33 -7.68
N ALA A 139 0.44 -10.42 -7.22
CA ALA A 139 0.10 -11.02 -5.95
C ALA A 139 0.96 -10.43 -4.84
N SER A 140 0.40 -10.17 -3.67
CA SER A 140 1.15 -9.66 -2.52
C SER A 140 0.67 -10.27 -1.21
N SER A 141 1.63 -10.50 -0.30
CA SER A 141 1.36 -10.80 1.10
C SER A 141 1.53 -9.51 1.91
N ARG A 142 0.51 -9.14 2.67
CA ARG A 142 0.52 -7.91 3.48
C ARG A 142 0.20 -8.25 4.93
N ALA A 143 0.71 -7.43 5.84
CA ALA A 143 0.33 -7.42 7.25
C ALA A 143 -0.46 -6.13 7.51
N PHE A 144 -1.75 -6.25 7.77
CA PHE A 144 -2.58 -5.13 8.21
C PHE A 144 -2.39 -4.93 9.71
N ILE A 145 -1.72 -3.86 10.10
CA ILE A 145 -1.46 -3.52 11.50
C ILE A 145 -2.67 -2.78 12.04
N GLU A 146 -3.44 -3.43 12.91
CA GLU A 146 -4.75 -2.92 13.36
C GLU A 146 -4.63 -1.58 14.09
N ASP A 147 -3.65 -1.43 14.99
CA ASP A 147 -3.43 -0.19 15.76
C ASP A 147 -3.05 1.02 14.89
N LEU A 148 -2.48 0.79 13.71
CA LEU A 148 -2.02 1.83 12.80
C LEU A 148 -2.95 2.05 11.60
N GLY A 149 -3.80 1.08 11.30
CA GLY A 149 -4.69 1.11 10.13
C GLY A 149 -3.94 1.05 8.79
N VAL A 150 -2.81 0.35 8.75
CA VAL A 150 -1.94 0.26 7.56
C VAL A 150 -1.65 -1.17 7.15
N ALA A 151 -1.51 -1.40 5.86
CA ALA A 151 -1.20 -2.69 5.26
C ALA A 151 0.24 -2.72 4.74
N LEU A 152 1.19 -3.13 5.58
CA LEU A 152 2.58 -3.27 5.18
C LEU A 152 2.75 -4.45 4.21
N THR A 153 3.28 -4.17 3.02
CA THR A 153 3.60 -5.22 2.04
C THR A 153 4.86 -5.95 2.49
N LEU A 154 4.75 -7.25 2.71
CA LEU A 154 5.87 -8.11 3.09
C LEU A 154 6.52 -8.75 1.87
N GLU A 155 5.71 -9.09 0.88
CA GLU A 155 6.15 -9.76 -0.33
C GLU A 155 5.24 -9.38 -1.49
N SER A 156 5.79 -9.25 -2.70
CA SER A 156 5.02 -9.08 -3.91
C SER A 156 5.62 -9.85 -5.08
N THR A 157 4.77 -10.42 -5.91
CA THR A 157 5.14 -11.27 -7.03
C THR A 157 4.32 -10.92 -8.27
N SER A 158 4.98 -10.84 -9.41
CA SER A 158 4.36 -10.80 -10.73
C SER A 158 4.95 -11.90 -11.61
N SER A 159 4.53 -11.97 -12.87
CA SER A 159 5.13 -12.92 -13.84
C SER A 159 6.62 -12.68 -14.10
N GLN A 160 7.14 -11.50 -13.78
CA GLN A 160 8.52 -11.09 -14.10
C GLN A 160 9.37 -10.78 -12.88
N THR A 161 8.75 -10.50 -11.74
CA THR A 161 9.48 -10.01 -10.55
C THR A 161 8.95 -10.64 -9.27
N HIS A 162 9.87 -10.85 -8.34
CA HIS A 162 9.57 -11.26 -6.97
C HIS A 162 10.35 -10.36 -6.03
N TYR A 163 9.65 -9.65 -5.15
CA TYR A 163 10.22 -8.77 -4.14
C TYR A 163 9.87 -9.28 -2.75
N VAL A 164 10.85 -9.32 -1.88
CA VAL A 164 10.68 -9.52 -0.44
C VAL A 164 11.06 -8.22 0.25
N ASN A 165 10.19 -7.68 1.07
CA ASN A 165 10.42 -6.45 1.80
C ASN A 165 10.91 -6.78 3.22
N GLU A 166 12.11 -6.34 3.54
CA GLU A 166 12.70 -6.44 4.86
C GLU A 166 12.60 -5.09 5.56
N ILE A 167 11.79 -5.01 6.61
CA ILE A 167 11.62 -3.78 7.39
C ILE A 167 12.88 -3.59 8.23
N GLN A 168 13.56 -2.46 8.05
CA GLN A 168 14.80 -2.13 8.76
C GLN A 168 14.56 -1.19 9.92
N THR A 169 13.69 -0.22 9.75
CA THR A 169 13.30 0.73 10.79
C THR A 169 11.80 0.96 10.76
N LEU A 170 11.22 1.16 11.92
CA LEU A 170 9.82 1.55 12.04
C LEU A 170 9.67 2.40 13.30
N ASP A 171 9.33 3.67 13.09
CA ASP A 171 9.15 4.67 14.13
C ASP A 171 7.70 5.15 14.14
N VAL A 172 7.05 5.05 15.28
CA VAL A 172 5.67 5.53 15.50
C VAL A 172 5.72 6.74 16.42
N VAL A 173 5.30 7.90 15.92
CA VAL A 173 5.11 9.12 16.73
C VAL A 173 3.64 9.20 17.11
N ARG A 174 3.35 9.10 18.40
CA ARG A 174 1.99 9.16 18.98
C ARG A 174 1.65 10.56 19.45
#